data_daeffa56c742b1c8cfd1f5ae79b1bc1d
#
_entry.id   daeffa56c742b1c8cfd1f5ae79b1bc1d
#
_cell.length_a   1.000
_cell.length_b   1.000
_cell.length_c   1.000
_cell.angle_alpha   90.00
_cell.angle_beta   90.00
_cell.angle_gamma   90.00
#
_symmetry.space_group_name_H-M   'P 1'
#
loop_
_entity.id
_entity.type
_entity.pdbx_description
1 polymer ?
#
loop_
_entity_poly.entity_id
_entity_poly.type
_entity_poly.pdbx_seq_one_letter_code
_entity_poly.pdbx_strand_id
1 'polypeptide(L)'
;IKFSSLDLLRKEFSQTIKDDIILPFNYMKRHEISSGRIKSIIDDFSSLRVCVVGDLIVDEYITCEPLGMSQEDPTIVVTPVDTTRFIGGAGIVAAHAVGLGAKVEFITVVGNDSSHTFAENKLSEFGVTTSLIVDDSRPTTVKQRFRSKGKTLLRVSHLHQSTISPSLQSIFLKNVKSIIDKVDLLVFSDFNYGCLPQDLVDQIVTLAKEKNVMLAADSQSSSQIGDISRFKNIDLITPTEREARVSTRNNEDGLVVLAEQLRRQSSAENILLKIGEEGVLIHANDSNGDNPWLTDRIGALNSNPRDVAGAGDSLLI
;
A
#
# COMPACT_ATOMS: atom_id res chain seq x y z
N ILE A 1 6.44 -32.38 -3.05
CA ILE A 1 5.97 -31.61 -4.23
C ILE A 1 6.05 -30.16 -3.82
N LYS A 2 7.05 -29.41 -4.31
CA LYS A 2 7.17 -27.96 -4.07
C LYS A 2 6.23 -27.26 -5.04
N PHE A 3 5.12 -26.73 -4.57
CA PHE A 3 4.32 -25.76 -5.32
C PHE A 3 4.87 -24.37 -5.02
N SER A 4 5.30 -23.63 -6.05
CA SER A 4 5.54 -22.20 -5.88
C SER A 4 4.20 -21.47 -5.78
N SER A 5 4.15 -20.34 -5.09
CA SER A 5 2.97 -19.48 -5.04
C SER A 5 2.53 -19.04 -6.46
N LEU A 6 3.47 -18.94 -7.40
CA LEU A 6 3.22 -18.72 -8.82
C LEU A 6 2.52 -19.91 -9.49
N ASP A 7 2.83 -21.16 -9.11
CA ASP A 7 2.18 -22.34 -9.66
C ASP A 7 0.77 -22.54 -9.09
N LEU A 8 0.55 -22.13 -7.83
CA LEU A 8 -0.79 -22.03 -7.25
C LEU A 8 -1.60 -20.94 -7.94
N LEU A 9 -1.04 -19.75 -8.12
CA LEU A 9 -1.66 -18.67 -8.87
C LEU A 9 -1.96 -19.09 -10.31
N ARG A 10 -1.01 -19.69 -11.03
CA ARG A 10 -1.23 -20.18 -12.40
C ARG A 10 -2.31 -21.27 -12.48
N LYS A 11 -2.37 -22.20 -11.53
CA LYS A 11 -3.42 -23.22 -11.47
C LYS A 11 -4.80 -22.65 -11.14
N GLU A 12 -4.86 -21.71 -10.23
CA GLU A 12 -6.10 -21.00 -9.85
C GLU A 12 -6.56 -20.10 -11.01
N PHE A 13 -5.66 -19.35 -11.64
CA PHE A 13 -5.97 -18.53 -12.81
C PHE A 13 -6.32 -19.35 -14.08
N SER A 14 -5.85 -20.58 -14.21
CA SER A 14 -6.19 -21.41 -15.38
C SER A 14 -7.55 -22.10 -15.30
N GLN A 15 -8.19 -22.15 -14.14
CA GLN A 15 -9.44 -22.90 -13.95
C GLN A 15 -10.73 -22.09 -13.86
N THR A 16 -10.72 -20.77 -13.63
CA THR A 16 -11.99 -20.04 -13.40
C THR A 16 -11.92 -18.52 -13.62
N ILE A 17 -11.40 -18.02 -14.72
CA ILE A 17 -11.43 -16.56 -14.98
C ILE A 17 -12.58 -16.20 -15.94
N LYS A 18 -13.69 -16.89 -15.94
CA LYS A 18 -14.72 -16.54 -16.93
C LYS A 18 -15.85 -15.64 -16.45
N ASP A 19 -16.11 -15.53 -15.16
CA ASP A 19 -17.40 -14.97 -14.75
C ASP A 19 -17.42 -13.89 -13.66
N ASP A 20 -16.27 -13.51 -13.06
CA ASP A 20 -16.29 -12.62 -11.88
C ASP A 20 -15.79 -11.18 -12.13
N ILE A 21 -15.29 -10.86 -13.33
CA ILE A 21 -14.81 -9.48 -13.62
C ILE A 21 -15.89 -8.72 -14.37
N ILE A 22 -16.39 -7.66 -13.73
CA ILE A 22 -17.39 -6.74 -14.31
C ILE A 22 -16.67 -5.50 -14.83
N LEU A 23 -16.62 -5.35 -16.15
CA LEU A 23 -16.03 -4.17 -16.76
C LEU A 23 -16.94 -2.94 -16.58
N PRO A 24 -16.41 -1.77 -16.20
CA PRO A 24 -17.19 -0.58 -15.91
C PRO A 24 -17.58 0.19 -17.19
N PHE A 25 -18.26 -0.46 -18.13
CA PHE A 25 -18.58 0.12 -19.45
C PHE A 25 -19.30 1.46 -19.38
N ASN A 26 -20.21 1.65 -18.42
CA ASN A 26 -20.93 2.91 -18.26
C ASN A 26 -20.00 4.05 -17.84
N TYR A 27 -19.05 3.78 -16.95
CA TYR A 27 -18.02 4.74 -16.54
C TYR A 27 -17.10 5.06 -17.73
N MET A 28 -16.59 4.03 -18.40
CA MET A 28 -15.73 4.19 -19.59
C MET A 28 -16.41 5.04 -20.67
N LYS A 29 -17.71 4.81 -20.92
CA LYS A 29 -18.49 5.59 -21.89
C LYS A 29 -18.65 7.06 -21.47
N ARG A 30 -18.94 7.34 -20.18
CA ARG A 30 -19.09 8.71 -19.68
C ARG A 30 -17.79 9.52 -19.79
N HIS A 31 -16.66 8.87 -19.58
CA HIS A 31 -15.34 9.50 -19.59
C HIS A 31 -14.57 9.28 -20.90
N GLU A 32 -15.24 8.80 -21.96
CA GLU A 32 -14.65 8.54 -23.28
C GLU A 32 -13.39 7.67 -23.23
N ILE A 33 -13.34 6.73 -22.28
CA ILE A 33 -12.20 5.82 -22.08
C ILE A 33 -12.33 4.64 -23.04
N SER A 34 -11.43 4.52 -24.01
CA SER A 34 -11.35 3.38 -24.91
C SER A 34 -10.36 2.33 -24.40
N SER A 35 -10.57 1.06 -24.80
CA SER A 35 -9.62 -0.02 -24.52
C SER A 35 -8.23 0.25 -25.12
N GLY A 36 -8.17 0.93 -26.28
CA GLY A 36 -6.90 1.35 -26.90
C GLY A 36 -6.14 2.34 -26.04
N ARG A 37 -6.82 3.31 -25.40
CA ARG A 37 -6.19 4.25 -24.49
C ARG A 37 -5.68 3.57 -23.22
N ILE A 38 -6.46 2.65 -22.64
CA ILE A 38 -6.00 1.86 -21.47
C ILE A 38 -4.74 1.09 -21.83
N LYS A 39 -4.72 0.42 -22.99
CA LYS A 39 -3.55 -0.33 -23.44
C LYS A 39 -2.33 0.60 -23.59
N SER A 40 -2.49 1.76 -24.23
CA SER A 40 -1.39 2.74 -24.37
C SER A 40 -0.82 3.17 -23.02
N ILE A 41 -1.69 3.46 -22.03
CA ILE A 41 -1.26 3.83 -20.67
C ILE A 41 -0.46 2.68 -20.02
N ILE A 42 -0.92 1.44 -20.15
CA ILE A 42 -0.22 0.27 -19.60
C ILE A 42 1.14 0.07 -20.29
N ASP A 43 1.19 0.21 -21.61
CA ASP A 43 2.45 0.09 -22.36
C ASP A 43 3.48 1.16 -21.94
N ASP A 44 3.01 2.37 -21.57
CA ASP A 44 3.85 3.49 -21.12
C ASP A 44 4.45 3.27 -19.71
N PHE A 45 3.87 2.38 -18.88
CA PHE A 45 4.39 2.09 -17.53
C PHE A 45 5.84 1.62 -17.54
N SER A 46 6.28 0.94 -18.59
CA SER A 46 7.67 0.48 -18.74
C SER A 46 8.70 1.60 -18.84
N SER A 47 8.28 2.81 -19.16
CA SER A 47 9.13 4.00 -19.21
C SER A 47 9.24 4.69 -17.84
N LEU A 48 8.30 4.47 -16.92
CA LEU A 48 8.22 5.16 -15.65
C LEU A 48 9.33 4.74 -14.66
N ARG A 49 9.78 5.72 -13.91
CA ARG A 49 10.68 5.55 -12.77
C ARG A 49 9.94 5.93 -11.50
N VAL A 50 9.71 4.96 -10.64
CA VAL A 50 8.93 5.11 -9.42
C VAL A 50 9.84 4.99 -8.21
N CYS A 51 9.74 5.94 -7.28
CA CYS A 51 10.33 5.83 -5.96
C CYS A 51 9.22 5.50 -4.96
N VAL A 52 9.33 4.37 -4.27
CA VAL A 52 8.45 4.04 -3.16
C VAL A 52 9.19 4.30 -1.85
N VAL A 53 8.54 5.01 -0.93
CA VAL A 53 9.05 5.27 0.41
C VAL A 53 8.01 4.86 1.46
N GLY A 54 8.42 4.18 2.52
CA GLY A 54 7.46 3.78 3.55
C GLY A 54 7.90 2.60 4.40
N ASP A 55 6.94 2.03 5.14
CA ASP A 55 7.18 0.95 6.09
C ASP A 55 7.21 -0.41 5.37
N LEU A 56 8.37 -1.06 5.38
CA LEU A 56 8.48 -2.47 4.98
C LEU A 56 7.84 -3.38 6.04
N ILE A 57 7.09 -4.37 5.58
CA ILE A 57 6.50 -5.40 6.42
C ILE A 57 6.88 -6.78 5.86
N VAL A 58 7.22 -7.69 6.76
CA VAL A 58 7.29 -9.12 6.46
C VAL A 58 6.06 -9.78 7.07
N ASP A 59 5.18 -10.31 6.22
CA ASP A 59 4.02 -11.07 6.66
C ASP A 59 4.39 -12.55 6.80
N GLU A 60 4.21 -13.14 7.98
CA GLU A 60 4.41 -14.56 8.24
C GLU A 60 3.07 -15.26 8.48
N TYR A 61 2.77 -16.24 7.65
CA TYR A 61 1.61 -17.13 7.81
C TYR A 61 2.08 -18.44 8.41
N ILE A 62 1.71 -18.68 9.66
CA ILE A 62 2.09 -19.85 10.44
C ILE A 62 0.88 -20.78 10.45
N THR A 63 0.96 -21.85 9.66
CA THR A 63 -0.07 -22.89 9.65
C THR A 63 0.11 -23.74 10.91
N CYS A 64 -0.97 -23.89 11.67
CA CYS A 64 -0.98 -24.58 12.94
C CYS A 64 -1.97 -25.75 12.96
N GLU A 65 -1.63 -26.77 13.72
CA GLU A 65 -2.51 -27.84 14.12
C GLU A 65 -3.02 -27.58 15.55
N PRO A 66 -4.35 -27.51 15.78
CA PRO A 66 -4.89 -27.28 17.11
C PRO A 66 -4.77 -28.55 17.95
N LEU A 67 -4.21 -28.41 19.15
CA LEU A 67 -4.08 -29.51 20.13
C LEU A 67 -5.25 -29.56 21.14
N GLY A 68 -6.03 -28.46 21.23
CA GLY A 68 -7.14 -28.32 22.15
C GLY A 68 -7.04 -27.07 23.02
N MET A 69 -7.75 -27.11 24.15
CA MET A 69 -7.70 -26.04 25.16
C MET A 69 -6.65 -26.41 26.22
N SER A 70 -5.92 -25.41 26.72
CA SER A 70 -5.04 -25.59 27.87
C SER A 70 -5.82 -26.04 29.10
N GLN A 71 -5.17 -26.81 29.94
CA GLN A 71 -5.74 -27.19 31.24
C GLN A 71 -5.47 -26.17 32.34
N GLU A 72 -4.49 -25.27 32.10
CA GLU A 72 -4.09 -24.26 33.09
C GLU A 72 -4.86 -22.94 32.92
N ASP A 73 -5.06 -22.51 31.65
CA ASP A 73 -5.76 -21.28 31.31
C ASP A 73 -6.73 -21.52 30.14
N PRO A 74 -7.81 -20.72 29.98
CA PRO A 74 -8.77 -20.85 28.89
C PRO A 74 -8.19 -20.37 27.54
N THR A 75 -7.06 -20.95 27.10
CA THR A 75 -6.34 -20.63 25.89
C THR A 75 -6.29 -21.79 24.92
N ILE A 76 -6.26 -21.48 23.62
CA ILE A 76 -6.08 -22.48 22.56
C ILE A 76 -4.61 -22.85 22.45
N VAL A 77 -4.29 -24.14 22.50
CA VAL A 77 -2.96 -24.68 22.27
C VAL A 77 -2.84 -25.14 20.83
N VAL A 78 -1.78 -24.67 20.14
CA VAL A 78 -1.51 -25.02 18.74
C VAL A 78 -0.06 -25.41 18.55
N THR A 79 0.20 -26.30 17.59
CA THR A 79 1.55 -26.63 17.13
C THR A 79 1.77 -26.05 15.74
N PRO A 80 2.82 -25.21 15.51
CA PRO A 80 3.21 -24.78 14.19
C PRO A 80 3.64 -25.97 13.32
N VAL A 81 3.11 -26.03 12.08
CA VAL A 81 3.41 -27.11 11.12
C VAL A 81 4.23 -26.56 9.95
N ASP A 82 3.90 -25.33 9.49
CA ASP A 82 4.56 -24.68 8.37
C ASP A 82 4.55 -23.17 8.54
N THR A 83 5.56 -22.51 7.96
CA THR A 83 5.66 -21.06 7.95
C THR A 83 5.97 -20.55 6.56
N THR A 84 5.13 -19.69 6.03
CA THR A 84 5.33 -19.02 4.75
C THR A 84 5.48 -17.53 4.97
N ARG A 85 6.49 -16.91 4.34
CA ARG A 85 6.80 -15.49 4.44
C ARG A 85 6.50 -14.77 3.15
N PHE A 86 5.98 -13.55 3.25
CA PHE A 86 5.67 -12.66 2.14
C PHE A 86 6.18 -11.24 2.42
N ILE A 87 6.47 -10.51 1.35
CA ILE A 87 6.68 -9.07 1.43
C ILE A 87 5.31 -8.39 1.51
N GLY A 88 5.18 -7.44 2.43
CA GLY A 88 4.00 -6.59 2.62
C GLY A 88 4.38 -5.13 2.79
N GLY A 89 3.41 -4.30 3.11
CA GLY A 89 3.58 -2.86 3.28
C GLY A 89 4.12 -2.19 2.02
N ALA A 90 4.98 -1.19 2.18
CA ALA A 90 5.59 -0.47 1.07
C ALA A 90 6.42 -1.38 0.14
N GLY A 91 6.91 -2.52 0.65
CA GLY A 91 7.66 -3.48 -0.15
C GLY A 91 6.80 -4.16 -1.22
N ILE A 92 5.54 -4.52 -0.93
CA ILE A 92 4.65 -5.11 -1.94
C ILE A 92 4.17 -4.07 -2.94
N VAL A 93 3.97 -2.81 -2.53
CA VAL A 93 3.69 -1.69 -3.44
C VAL A 93 4.82 -1.55 -4.47
N ALA A 94 6.07 -1.56 -4.02
CA ALA A 94 7.25 -1.53 -4.90
C ALA A 94 7.29 -2.73 -5.87
N ALA A 95 7.00 -3.94 -5.38
CA ALA A 95 6.97 -5.14 -6.21
C ALA A 95 5.84 -5.11 -7.25
N HIS A 96 4.67 -4.57 -6.91
CA HIS A 96 3.55 -4.40 -7.86
C HIS A 96 3.90 -3.40 -8.96
N ALA A 97 4.58 -2.29 -8.63
CA ALA A 97 5.03 -1.32 -9.63
C ALA A 97 6.01 -1.95 -10.64
N VAL A 98 6.95 -2.79 -10.17
CA VAL A 98 7.81 -3.58 -11.07
C VAL A 98 6.98 -4.54 -11.91
N GLY A 99 5.99 -5.21 -11.29
CA GLY A 99 5.08 -6.12 -12.00
C GLY A 99 4.28 -5.47 -13.12
N LEU A 100 4.00 -4.16 -13.02
CA LEU A 100 3.39 -3.33 -14.05
C LEU A 100 4.39 -2.85 -15.11
N GLY A 101 5.69 -3.08 -14.89
CA GLY A 101 6.75 -2.76 -15.86
C GLY A 101 7.63 -1.57 -15.47
N ALA A 102 7.31 -0.82 -14.42
CA ALA A 102 8.08 0.35 -14.01
C ALA A 102 9.47 -0.01 -13.45
N LYS A 103 10.40 0.94 -13.52
CA LYS A 103 11.70 0.88 -12.84
C LYS A 103 11.54 1.45 -11.44
N VAL A 104 11.77 0.64 -10.42
CA VAL A 104 11.43 0.99 -9.03
C VAL A 104 12.64 1.08 -8.13
N GLU A 105 12.73 2.19 -7.41
CA GLU A 105 13.62 2.39 -6.26
C GLU A 105 12.78 2.35 -4.98
N PHE A 106 13.13 1.51 -4.03
CA PHE A 106 12.45 1.42 -2.74
C PHE A 106 13.36 1.82 -1.59
N ILE A 107 12.95 2.83 -0.83
CA ILE A 107 13.71 3.34 0.32
C ILE A 107 12.89 3.11 1.60
N THR A 108 13.48 2.43 2.57
CA THR A 108 12.83 2.10 3.85
C THR A 108 13.85 1.94 4.97
N VAL A 109 13.35 1.78 6.19
CA VAL A 109 14.17 1.47 7.37
C VAL A 109 13.86 0.06 7.84
N VAL A 110 14.91 -0.71 8.16
CA VAL A 110 14.85 -2.10 8.60
C VAL A 110 15.69 -2.31 9.85
N GLY A 111 15.45 -3.39 10.57
CA GLY A 111 16.33 -3.84 11.64
C GLY A 111 17.55 -4.62 11.11
N ASN A 112 18.45 -4.96 12.01
CA ASN A 112 19.61 -5.83 11.73
C ASN A 112 19.26 -7.28 12.11
N ASP A 113 18.42 -7.92 11.30
CA ASP A 113 17.85 -9.24 11.62
C ASP A 113 17.59 -10.11 10.37
N SER A 114 17.14 -11.34 10.60
CA SER A 114 16.88 -12.31 9.53
C SER A 114 15.70 -11.92 8.63
N SER A 115 14.77 -11.07 9.11
CA SER A 115 13.64 -10.57 8.33
C SER A 115 14.10 -9.50 7.33
N HIS A 116 15.10 -8.69 7.70
CA HIS A 116 15.80 -7.81 6.76
C HIS A 116 16.44 -8.61 5.62
N THR A 117 17.25 -9.62 5.94
CA THR A 117 17.90 -10.47 4.92
C THR A 117 16.88 -11.15 4.00
N PHE A 118 15.78 -11.64 4.57
CA PHE A 118 14.68 -12.22 3.78
C PHE A 118 14.10 -11.18 2.82
N ALA A 119 13.79 -9.99 3.32
CA ALA A 119 13.17 -8.93 2.53
C ALA A 119 14.07 -8.45 1.39
N GLU A 120 15.36 -8.23 1.68
CA GLU A 120 16.36 -7.83 0.67
C GLU A 120 16.43 -8.82 -0.49
N ASN A 121 16.57 -10.12 -0.17
CA ASN A 121 16.62 -11.18 -1.18
C ASN A 121 15.33 -11.23 -1.99
N LYS A 122 14.17 -11.13 -1.32
CA LYS A 122 12.87 -11.26 -1.99
C LYS A 122 12.55 -10.07 -2.88
N LEU A 123 12.87 -8.86 -2.44
CA LEU A 123 12.73 -7.65 -3.25
C LEU A 123 13.65 -7.66 -4.47
N SER A 124 14.88 -8.16 -4.31
CA SER A 124 15.82 -8.38 -5.43
C SER A 124 15.28 -9.40 -6.45
N GLU A 125 14.67 -10.51 -5.98
CA GLU A 125 13.99 -11.48 -6.86
C GLU A 125 12.84 -10.85 -7.65
N PHE A 126 12.13 -9.87 -7.08
CA PHE A 126 11.08 -9.12 -7.76
C PHE A 126 11.61 -8.05 -8.72
N GLY A 127 12.92 -7.79 -8.73
CA GLY A 127 13.55 -6.77 -9.56
C GLY A 127 13.45 -5.35 -9.00
N VAL A 128 13.17 -5.22 -7.71
CA VAL A 128 13.13 -3.92 -7.01
C VAL A 128 14.55 -3.51 -6.63
N THR A 129 14.98 -2.31 -6.99
CA THR A 129 16.20 -1.72 -6.46
C THR A 129 15.92 -1.17 -5.06
N THR A 130 16.75 -1.51 -4.07
CA THR A 130 16.49 -1.18 -2.67
C THR A 130 17.56 -0.31 -2.04
N SER A 131 17.14 0.60 -1.17
CA SER A 131 17.97 1.35 -0.22
C SER A 131 17.46 1.06 1.20
N LEU A 132 17.89 -0.07 1.78
CA LEU A 132 17.49 -0.52 3.10
C LEU A 132 18.41 0.13 4.16
N ILE A 133 17.85 1.06 4.94
CA ILE A 133 18.58 1.80 5.98
C ILE A 133 18.46 1.01 7.28
N VAL A 134 19.59 0.54 7.83
CA VAL A 134 19.59 -0.26 9.05
C VAL A 134 19.47 0.63 10.29
N ASP A 135 18.52 0.28 11.16
CA ASP A 135 18.34 0.85 12.49
C ASP A 135 18.45 -0.27 13.54
N ASP A 136 19.60 -0.33 14.22
CA ASP A 136 19.87 -1.35 15.25
C ASP A 136 18.96 -1.23 16.49
N SER A 137 18.22 -0.11 16.64
CA SER A 137 17.33 0.11 17.76
C SER A 137 15.94 -0.51 17.60
N ARG A 138 15.60 -1.03 16.41
CA ARG A 138 14.30 -1.62 16.11
C ARG A 138 14.42 -2.93 15.34
N PRO A 139 13.43 -3.84 15.45
CA PRO A 139 13.34 -4.99 14.56
C PRO A 139 12.78 -4.55 13.19
N THR A 140 13.09 -5.32 12.15
CA THR A 140 12.30 -5.29 10.91
C THR A 140 10.86 -5.67 11.26
N THR A 141 9.87 -4.91 10.76
CA THR A 141 8.46 -5.16 11.10
C THR A 141 8.01 -6.52 10.57
N VAL A 142 7.53 -7.38 11.49
CA VAL A 142 6.97 -8.70 11.17
C VAL A 142 5.55 -8.80 11.67
N LYS A 143 4.63 -9.24 10.81
CA LYS A 143 3.25 -9.55 11.17
C LYS A 143 3.00 -11.05 11.04
N GLN A 144 2.86 -11.72 12.16
CA GLN A 144 2.59 -13.15 12.23
C GLN A 144 1.10 -13.42 12.29
N ARG A 145 0.62 -14.35 11.47
CA ARG A 145 -0.76 -14.85 11.48
C ARG A 145 -0.76 -16.35 11.73
N PHE A 146 -1.10 -16.74 12.94
CA PHE A 146 -1.31 -18.14 13.29
C PHE A 146 -2.65 -18.59 12.75
N ARG A 147 -2.65 -19.59 11.87
CA ARG A 147 -3.84 -20.03 11.13
C ARG A 147 -4.04 -21.52 11.29
N SER A 148 -5.30 -21.93 11.41
CA SER A 148 -5.71 -23.33 11.33
C SER A 148 -6.97 -23.48 10.50
N LYS A 149 -7.01 -24.45 9.60
CA LYS A 149 -8.16 -24.76 8.72
C LYS A 149 -8.73 -23.50 8.03
N GLY A 150 -7.84 -22.62 7.53
CA GLY A 150 -8.20 -21.40 6.83
C GLY A 150 -8.59 -20.21 7.72
N LYS A 151 -8.69 -20.38 9.04
CA LYS A 151 -9.06 -19.31 9.99
C LYS A 151 -7.82 -18.79 10.72
N THR A 152 -7.76 -17.49 10.93
CA THR A 152 -6.74 -16.87 11.79
C THR A 152 -7.15 -17.02 13.25
N LEU A 153 -6.28 -17.60 14.06
CA LEU A 153 -6.46 -17.81 15.50
C LEU A 153 -5.91 -16.64 16.29
N LEU A 154 -4.73 -16.16 15.89
CA LEU A 154 -3.99 -15.11 16.57
C LEU A 154 -3.17 -14.30 15.56
N ARG A 155 -3.02 -12.99 15.82
CA ARG A 155 -2.07 -12.12 15.14
C ARG A 155 -1.06 -11.58 16.15
N VAL A 156 0.22 -11.69 15.83
CA VAL A 156 1.31 -11.11 16.62
C VAL A 156 2.07 -10.16 15.70
N SER A 157 2.32 -8.95 16.18
CA SER A 157 3.08 -7.94 15.42
C SER A 157 4.34 -7.57 16.17
N HIS A 158 5.49 -7.83 15.56
CA HIS A 158 6.79 -7.36 16.00
C HIS A 158 7.07 -6.05 15.27
N LEU A 159 6.84 -4.94 15.93
CA LEU A 159 6.98 -3.61 15.34
C LEU A 159 7.49 -2.60 16.36
N HIS A 160 8.07 -1.52 15.86
CA HIS A 160 8.47 -0.37 16.65
C HIS A 160 7.69 0.84 16.18
N GLN A 161 7.15 1.62 17.13
CA GLN A 161 6.24 2.72 16.81
C GLN A 161 6.91 4.10 16.87
N SER A 162 8.09 4.19 17.49
CA SER A 162 8.82 5.45 17.56
C SER A 162 9.35 5.86 16.18
N THR A 163 9.36 7.15 15.94
CA THR A 163 9.97 7.71 14.75
C THR A 163 11.47 7.39 14.68
N ILE A 164 11.99 7.25 13.47
CA ILE A 164 13.43 7.09 13.21
C ILE A 164 14.20 8.34 13.69
N SER A 165 15.44 8.12 14.14
CA SER A 165 16.30 9.18 14.66
C SER A 165 16.59 10.26 13.59
N PRO A 166 16.92 11.50 13.99
CA PRO A 166 17.29 12.57 13.05
C PRO A 166 18.47 12.20 12.14
N SER A 167 19.41 11.39 12.62
CA SER A 167 20.52 10.87 11.80
C SER A 167 20.04 9.95 10.69
N LEU A 168 19.12 9.04 10.98
CA LEU A 168 18.53 8.14 9.98
C LEU A 168 17.62 8.91 9.01
N GLN A 169 16.88 9.91 9.48
CA GLN A 169 16.11 10.80 8.59
C GLN A 169 17.03 11.53 7.60
N SER A 170 18.21 11.98 8.05
CA SER A 170 19.19 12.62 7.18
C SER A 170 19.75 11.67 6.11
N ILE A 171 20.00 10.40 6.47
CA ILE A 171 20.42 9.34 5.52
C ILE A 171 19.29 9.06 4.53
N PHE A 172 18.05 8.92 5.02
CA PHE A 172 16.87 8.67 4.19
C PHE A 172 16.70 9.78 3.16
N LEU A 173 16.70 11.04 3.59
CA LEU A 173 16.57 12.20 2.70
C LEU A 173 17.72 12.29 1.70
N LYS A 174 18.95 11.94 2.09
CA LYS A 174 20.10 11.86 1.19
C LYS A 174 19.87 10.83 0.08
N ASN A 175 19.32 9.66 0.42
CA ASN A 175 19.00 8.62 -0.56
C ASN A 175 17.93 9.12 -1.55
N VAL A 176 16.85 9.75 -1.06
CA VAL A 176 15.84 10.36 -1.94
C VAL A 176 16.47 11.41 -2.86
N LYS A 177 17.28 12.33 -2.31
CA LYS A 177 17.97 13.36 -3.09
C LYS A 177 18.86 12.81 -4.20
N SER A 178 19.44 11.63 -4.01
CA SER A 178 20.34 11.03 -5.00
C SER A 178 19.63 10.51 -6.26
N ILE A 179 18.31 10.28 -6.18
CA ILE A 179 17.53 9.68 -7.27
C ILE A 179 16.43 10.57 -7.81
N ILE A 180 15.98 11.59 -7.04
CA ILE A 180 14.76 12.35 -7.31
C ILE A 180 14.75 13.02 -8.70
N ASP A 181 15.89 13.44 -9.21
CA ASP A 181 16.01 14.05 -10.56
C ASP A 181 15.66 13.07 -11.71
N LYS A 182 15.53 11.79 -11.39
CA LYS A 182 15.24 10.74 -12.38
C LYS A 182 13.90 10.05 -12.12
N VAL A 183 13.16 10.50 -11.12
CA VAL A 183 11.89 9.89 -10.67
C VAL A 183 10.72 10.65 -11.30
N ASP A 184 9.76 9.90 -11.84
CA ASP A 184 8.53 10.46 -12.41
C ASP A 184 7.42 10.50 -11.34
N LEU A 185 7.38 9.48 -10.47
CA LEU A 185 6.39 9.31 -9.41
C LEU A 185 7.05 8.89 -8.09
N LEU A 186 6.76 9.61 -7.01
CA LEU A 186 7.11 9.19 -5.65
C LEU A 186 5.86 8.81 -4.87
N VAL A 187 5.89 7.61 -4.29
CA VAL A 187 4.76 7.03 -3.55
C VAL A 187 5.10 6.89 -2.08
N PHE A 188 4.31 7.52 -1.21
CA PHE A 188 4.34 7.30 0.23
C PHE A 188 3.41 6.13 0.59
N SER A 189 3.95 5.03 1.11
CA SER A 189 3.18 3.91 1.64
C SER A 189 3.45 3.78 3.13
N ASP A 190 2.57 4.39 3.92
CA ASP A 190 2.74 4.62 5.35
C ASP A 190 1.84 3.69 6.18
N PHE A 191 2.44 2.96 7.11
CA PHE A 191 1.74 2.11 8.07
C PHE A 191 1.82 2.64 9.50
N ASN A 192 2.38 3.84 9.66
CA ASN A 192 2.58 4.50 10.95
C ASN A 192 3.50 3.73 11.90
N TYR A 193 4.54 3.08 11.37
CA TYR A 193 5.57 2.39 12.16
C TYR A 193 6.85 3.21 12.30
N GLY A 194 6.76 4.52 12.05
CA GLY A 194 7.79 5.50 12.34
C GLY A 194 8.86 5.68 11.27
N CYS A 195 8.74 5.03 10.11
CA CYS A 195 9.65 5.22 8.98
C CYS A 195 9.55 6.64 8.40
N LEU A 196 8.35 7.22 8.39
CA LEU A 196 8.02 8.50 7.78
C LEU A 196 7.57 9.55 8.80
N PRO A 197 8.47 10.10 9.65
CA PRO A 197 8.11 11.23 10.52
C PRO A 197 7.74 12.46 9.71
N GLN A 198 6.91 13.36 10.28
CA GLN A 198 6.33 14.48 9.56
C GLN A 198 7.38 15.38 8.91
N ASP A 199 8.42 15.74 9.66
CA ASP A 199 9.49 16.61 9.13
C ASP A 199 10.20 16.01 7.91
N LEU A 200 10.35 14.68 7.86
CA LEU A 200 10.92 13.99 6.71
C LEU A 200 9.96 14.01 5.52
N VAL A 201 8.67 13.75 5.76
CA VAL A 201 7.63 13.81 4.71
C VAL A 201 7.60 15.20 4.10
N ASP A 202 7.56 16.26 4.92
CA ASP A 202 7.49 17.65 4.43
C ASP A 202 8.72 18.02 3.59
N GLN A 203 9.91 17.57 3.97
CA GLN A 203 11.13 17.79 3.20
C GLN A 203 11.12 17.03 1.87
N ILE A 204 10.62 15.78 1.85
CA ILE A 204 10.51 14.99 0.62
C ILE A 204 9.47 15.61 -0.32
N VAL A 205 8.31 16.03 0.19
CA VAL A 205 7.27 16.71 -0.60
C VAL A 205 7.82 18.00 -1.22
N THR A 206 8.50 18.83 -0.44
CA THR A 206 9.11 20.07 -0.94
C THR A 206 10.08 19.77 -2.07
N LEU A 207 10.99 18.82 -1.86
CA LEU A 207 11.99 18.42 -2.86
C LEU A 207 11.34 17.88 -4.15
N ALA A 208 10.32 17.02 -4.02
CA ALA A 208 9.62 16.44 -5.17
C ALA A 208 8.88 17.51 -5.99
N LYS A 209 8.22 18.47 -5.33
CA LYS A 209 7.55 19.59 -6.00
C LYS A 209 8.55 20.49 -6.73
N GLU A 210 9.74 20.78 -6.17
CA GLU A 210 10.80 21.52 -6.84
C GLU A 210 11.30 20.83 -8.13
N LYS A 211 11.18 19.51 -8.18
CA LYS A 211 11.60 18.67 -9.32
C LYS A 211 10.46 18.27 -10.25
N ASN A 212 9.23 18.73 -10.01
CA ASN A 212 8.01 18.36 -10.73
C ASN A 212 7.76 16.84 -10.74
N VAL A 213 8.10 16.14 -9.66
CA VAL A 213 7.80 14.73 -9.45
C VAL A 213 6.38 14.59 -8.95
N MET A 214 5.59 13.72 -9.59
CA MET A 214 4.23 13.41 -9.14
C MET A 214 4.26 12.69 -7.79
N LEU A 215 3.31 12.99 -6.91
CA LEU A 215 3.22 12.47 -5.56
C LEU A 215 1.94 11.69 -5.32
N ALA A 216 2.04 10.47 -4.83
CA ALA A 216 0.91 9.70 -4.33
C ALA A 216 1.15 9.27 -2.88
N ALA A 217 0.07 9.13 -2.09
CA ALA A 217 0.18 8.70 -0.71
C ALA A 217 -0.99 7.80 -0.29
N ASP A 218 -0.67 6.75 0.44
CA ASP A 218 -1.60 5.95 1.24
C ASP A 218 -1.09 5.86 2.68
N SER A 219 -2.00 5.96 3.65
CA SER A 219 -1.66 5.81 5.06
C SER A 219 -2.66 4.89 5.73
N GLN A 220 -2.20 3.68 6.01
CA GLN A 220 -3.06 2.62 6.52
C GLN A 220 -3.25 2.71 8.04
N SER A 221 -4.50 2.48 8.47
CA SER A 221 -4.90 2.43 9.88
C SER A 221 -5.20 1.00 10.33
N SER A 222 -4.26 0.07 10.13
CA SER A 222 -4.50 -1.35 10.45
C SER A 222 -4.19 -1.72 11.91
N SER A 223 -3.06 -1.28 12.45
CA SER A 223 -2.63 -1.52 13.83
C SER A 223 -2.45 -0.24 14.62
N GLN A 224 -2.44 0.90 13.94
CA GLN A 224 -2.30 2.25 14.44
C GLN A 224 -3.40 3.12 13.85
N ILE A 225 -3.72 4.21 14.47
CA ILE A 225 -4.58 5.25 13.89
C ILE A 225 -3.68 6.14 13.04
N GLY A 226 -3.76 5.96 11.71
CA GLY A 226 -3.09 6.82 10.76
C GLY A 226 -3.90 8.08 10.47
N ASP A 227 -3.21 9.12 10.06
CA ASP A 227 -3.82 10.36 9.55
C ASP A 227 -3.33 10.62 8.13
N ILE A 228 -4.13 10.23 7.14
CA ILE A 228 -3.80 10.46 5.72
C ILE A 228 -3.77 11.96 5.39
N SER A 229 -4.47 12.80 6.14
CA SER A 229 -4.49 14.25 5.92
C SER A 229 -3.16 14.94 6.24
N ARG A 230 -2.23 14.25 6.90
CA ARG A 230 -0.87 14.75 7.18
C ARG A 230 0.00 14.88 5.93
N PHE A 231 -0.33 14.15 4.87
CA PHE A 231 0.32 14.26 3.58
C PHE A 231 -0.23 15.47 2.83
N LYS A 232 0.48 16.60 2.93
CA LYS A 232 0.05 17.88 2.35
C LYS A 232 0.55 18.05 0.93
N ASN A 233 -0.28 18.73 0.09
CA ASN A 233 0.09 19.09 -1.29
C ASN A 233 0.46 17.88 -2.15
N ILE A 234 -0.23 16.76 -1.98
CA ILE A 234 -0.04 15.52 -2.74
C ILE A 234 -0.97 15.51 -3.95
N ASP A 235 -0.51 14.97 -5.09
CA ASP A 235 -1.31 14.94 -6.31
C ASP A 235 -2.43 13.89 -6.20
N LEU A 236 -2.20 12.77 -5.49
CA LEU A 236 -3.20 11.73 -5.25
C LEU A 236 -3.07 11.13 -3.85
N ILE A 237 -4.18 11.03 -3.12
CA ILE A 237 -4.27 10.21 -1.90
C ILE A 237 -5.37 9.15 -2.03
N THR A 238 -5.13 7.95 -1.45
CA THR A 238 -5.97 6.77 -1.67
C THR A 238 -6.52 6.16 -0.38
N PRO A 239 -7.25 6.92 0.47
CA PRO A 239 -7.77 6.41 1.73
C PRO A 239 -8.91 5.42 1.56
N THR A 240 -9.12 4.57 2.57
CA THR A 240 -10.42 3.94 2.81
C THR A 240 -11.41 4.96 3.37
N GLU A 241 -12.71 4.68 3.29
CA GLU A 241 -13.73 5.52 3.95
C GLU A 241 -13.42 5.72 5.44
N ARG A 242 -13.02 4.64 6.14
CA ARG A 242 -12.67 4.70 7.56
C ARG A 242 -11.49 5.65 7.83
N GLU A 243 -10.44 5.58 7.04
CA GLU A 243 -9.26 6.44 7.17
C GLU A 243 -9.60 7.91 6.91
N ALA A 244 -10.43 8.17 5.89
CA ALA A 244 -10.93 9.50 5.60
C ALA A 244 -11.76 10.07 6.77
N ARG A 245 -12.68 9.26 7.34
CA ARG A 245 -13.49 9.67 8.49
C ARG A 245 -12.67 9.95 9.74
N VAL A 246 -11.68 9.10 10.02
CA VAL A 246 -10.76 9.28 11.15
C VAL A 246 -9.96 10.57 11.00
N SER A 247 -9.36 10.80 9.82
CA SER A 247 -8.51 11.97 9.54
C SER A 247 -9.30 13.29 9.56
N THR A 248 -10.54 13.28 9.08
CA THR A 248 -11.39 14.48 9.05
C THR A 248 -12.23 14.66 10.32
N ARG A 249 -12.27 13.63 11.20
CA ARG A 249 -13.18 13.54 12.37
C ARG A 249 -14.65 13.74 11.98
N ASN A 250 -15.03 13.21 10.82
CA ASN A 250 -16.36 13.36 10.23
C ASN A 250 -17.01 11.98 10.03
N ASN A 251 -17.97 11.64 10.87
CA ASN A 251 -18.68 10.36 10.84
C ASN A 251 -20.10 10.46 10.26
N GLU A 252 -20.57 11.67 9.94
CA GLU A 252 -21.99 11.93 9.63
C GLU A 252 -22.24 12.23 8.16
N ASP A 253 -21.32 12.94 7.51
CA ASP A 253 -21.52 13.39 6.14
C ASP A 253 -21.40 12.27 5.10
N GLY A 254 -22.04 12.50 3.94
CA GLY A 254 -21.93 11.64 2.77
C GLY A 254 -20.52 11.64 2.16
N LEU A 255 -20.23 10.61 1.36
CA LEU A 255 -18.87 10.35 0.83
C LEU A 255 -18.30 11.52 0.01
N VAL A 256 -19.12 12.27 -0.74
CA VAL A 256 -18.65 13.40 -1.54
C VAL A 256 -18.19 14.56 -0.65
N VAL A 257 -18.97 14.88 0.39
CA VAL A 257 -18.61 15.91 1.37
C VAL A 257 -17.36 15.50 2.15
N LEU A 258 -17.29 14.23 2.56
CA LEU A 258 -16.13 13.65 3.23
C LEU A 258 -14.86 13.77 2.37
N ALA A 259 -14.95 13.39 1.09
CA ALA A 259 -13.83 13.46 0.16
C ALA A 259 -13.36 14.91 -0.06
N GLU A 260 -14.29 15.85 -0.23
CA GLU A 260 -13.94 17.28 -0.39
C GLU A 260 -13.35 17.87 0.90
N GLN A 261 -13.86 17.51 2.07
CA GLN A 261 -13.28 17.93 3.35
C GLN A 261 -11.83 17.43 3.49
N LEU A 262 -11.60 16.15 3.18
CA LEU A 262 -10.26 15.56 3.21
C LEU A 262 -9.32 16.23 2.19
N ARG A 263 -9.81 16.45 0.96
CA ARG A 263 -9.05 17.13 -0.10
C ARG A 263 -8.58 18.51 0.34
N ARG A 264 -9.46 19.31 0.93
CA ARG A 264 -9.12 20.64 1.48
C ARG A 264 -8.16 20.55 2.64
N GLN A 265 -8.42 19.63 3.57
CA GLN A 265 -7.57 19.45 4.76
C GLN A 265 -6.16 19.04 4.39
N SER A 266 -5.98 18.14 3.42
CA SER A 266 -4.67 17.69 2.94
C SER A 266 -4.06 18.60 1.86
N SER A 267 -4.84 19.50 1.26
CA SER A 267 -4.46 20.22 0.04
C SER A 267 -4.07 19.27 -1.10
N ALA A 268 -4.68 18.08 -1.13
CA ALA A 268 -4.48 17.12 -2.21
C ALA A 268 -5.25 17.57 -3.46
N GLU A 269 -4.72 17.22 -4.64
CA GLU A 269 -5.44 17.53 -5.89
C GLU A 269 -6.57 16.54 -6.12
N ASN A 270 -6.31 15.26 -5.88
CA ASN A 270 -7.23 14.16 -6.16
C ASN A 270 -7.35 13.21 -4.97
N ILE A 271 -8.57 12.71 -4.75
CA ILE A 271 -8.89 11.67 -3.79
C ILE A 271 -9.44 10.45 -4.52
N LEU A 272 -8.88 9.28 -4.27
CA LEU A 272 -9.45 8.01 -4.66
C LEU A 272 -9.90 7.27 -3.40
N LEU A 273 -11.17 7.43 -3.04
CA LEU A 273 -11.74 6.90 -1.80
C LEU A 273 -12.15 5.44 -1.99
N LYS A 274 -11.50 4.53 -1.28
CA LYS A 274 -11.80 3.08 -1.27
C LYS A 274 -13.04 2.82 -0.43
N ILE A 275 -14.10 2.24 -1.03
CA ILE A 275 -15.40 1.98 -0.38
C ILE A 275 -15.77 0.49 -0.36
N GLY A 276 -14.74 -0.36 -0.29
CA GLY A 276 -14.89 -1.80 -0.15
C GLY A 276 -15.59 -2.46 -1.33
N GLU A 277 -16.61 -3.25 -1.06
CA GLU A 277 -17.41 -3.97 -2.07
C GLU A 277 -18.13 -3.02 -3.04
N GLU A 278 -18.30 -1.77 -2.65
CA GLU A 278 -18.91 -0.76 -3.49
C GLU A 278 -17.94 -0.15 -4.51
N GLY A 279 -16.66 -0.48 -4.46
CA GLY A 279 -15.64 -0.02 -5.39
C GLY A 279 -14.87 1.21 -4.91
N VAL A 280 -14.76 2.22 -5.77
CA VAL A 280 -14.03 3.47 -5.47
C VAL A 280 -14.80 4.70 -5.89
N LEU A 281 -14.70 5.77 -5.10
CA LEU A 281 -15.15 7.10 -5.45
C LEU A 281 -13.94 7.95 -5.82
N ILE A 282 -13.99 8.54 -7.02
CA ILE A 282 -12.97 9.45 -7.52
C ILE A 282 -13.48 10.87 -7.28
N HIS A 283 -12.68 11.67 -6.60
CA HIS A 283 -13.00 13.07 -6.32
C HIS A 283 -11.79 13.93 -6.68
N ALA A 284 -11.92 14.75 -7.69
CA ALA A 284 -10.84 15.50 -8.29
C ALA A 284 -11.13 17.00 -8.28
N ASN A 285 -10.08 17.80 -8.31
CA ASN A 285 -10.17 19.23 -8.55
C ASN A 285 -10.54 19.49 -10.01
N ASP A 286 -11.56 20.29 -10.28
CA ASP A 286 -11.90 20.75 -11.63
C ASP A 286 -11.18 22.07 -11.93
N SER A 287 -9.90 21.96 -12.33
CA SER A 287 -9.05 23.13 -12.61
C SER A 287 -9.50 23.90 -13.85
N ASN A 288 -10.31 23.30 -14.72
CA ASN A 288 -10.69 23.86 -16.03
C ASN A 288 -12.21 24.07 -16.20
N GLY A 289 -13.03 23.74 -15.20
CA GLY A 289 -14.47 23.76 -15.29
C GLY A 289 -15.14 24.82 -14.42
N ASP A 290 -16.44 24.99 -14.63
CA ASP A 290 -17.29 25.87 -13.83
C ASP A 290 -17.68 25.24 -12.46
N ASN A 291 -17.30 23.98 -12.24
CA ASN A 291 -17.59 23.26 -11.01
C ASN A 291 -16.39 23.29 -10.05
N PRO A 292 -16.63 23.39 -8.74
CA PRO A 292 -15.54 23.40 -7.76
C PRO A 292 -14.81 22.06 -7.66
N TRP A 293 -15.36 20.96 -8.18
CA TRP A 293 -14.78 19.60 -8.23
C TRP A 293 -15.55 18.67 -9.18
N LEU A 294 -14.88 17.59 -9.57
CA LEU A 294 -15.48 16.47 -10.31
C LEU A 294 -15.56 15.26 -9.38
N THR A 295 -16.72 14.60 -9.36
CA THR A 295 -16.89 13.37 -8.58
C THR A 295 -17.60 12.32 -9.41
N ASP A 296 -17.03 11.11 -9.47
CA ASP A 296 -17.70 9.94 -10.05
C ASP A 296 -17.30 8.68 -9.28
N ARG A 297 -17.99 7.57 -9.57
CA ARG A 297 -17.81 6.28 -8.88
C ARG A 297 -17.60 5.17 -9.90
N ILE A 298 -16.66 4.27 -9.57
CA ILE A 298 -16.49 2.98 -10.25
C ILE A 298 -16.87 1.89 -9.26
N GLY A 299 -17.82 1.02 -9.62
CA GLY A 299 -18.15 -0.17 -8.83
C GLY A 299 -16.99 -1.15 -8.77
N ALA A 300 -16.99 -2.02 -7.76
CA ALA A 300 -15.98 -3.08 -7.68
C ALA A 300 -15.99 -3.95 -8.95
N LEU A 301 -14.81 -4.19 -9.49
CA LEU A 301 -14.66 -5.00 -10.73
C LEU A 301 -14.77 -6.50 -10.45
N ASN A 302 -14.62 -6.92 -9.20
CA ASN A 302 -14.74 -8.30 -8.74
C ASN A 302 -15.83 -8.38 -7.69
N SER A 303 -16.87 -9.17 -7.93
CA SER A 303 -18.00 -9.35 -7.00
C SER A 303 -17.80 -10.45 -5.96
N ASN A 304 -16.75 -11.27 -6.11
CA ASN A 304 -16.48 -12.41 -5.22
C ASN A 304 -14.98 -12.56 -4.91
N PRO A 305 -14.38 -11.59 -4.19
CA PRO A 305 -12.96 -11.64 -3.85
C PRO A 305 -12.67 -12.81 -2.91
N ARG A 306 -11.62 -13.59 -3.20
CA ARG A 306 -11.18 -14.71 -2.35
C ARG A 306 -10.32 -14.26 -1.19
N ASP A 307 -9.48 -13.27 -1.40
CA ASP A 307 -8.66 -12.61 -0.39
C ASP A 307 -8.55 -11.12 -0.70
N VAL A 308 -8.79 -10.30 0.31
CA VAL A 308 -8.71 -8.84 0.20
C VAL A 308 -7.43 -8.27 0.83
N ALA A 309 -6.55 -9.13 1.36
CA ALA A 309 -5.27 -8.69 1.91
C ALA A 309 -4.39 -8.12 0.80
N GLY A 310 -3.87 -6.89 1.01
CA GLY A 310 -3.05 -6.19 0.02
C GLY A 310 -3.81 -5.54 -1.14
N ALA A 311 -5.15 -5.63 -1.19
CA ALA A 311 -5.94 -4.97 -2.24
C ALA A 311 -5.76 -3.44 -2.23
N GLY A 312 -5.64 -2.82 -1.04
CA GLY A 312 -5.33 -1.41 -0.90
C GLY A 312 -3.96 -1.05 -1.46
N ASP A 313 -2.96 -1.87 -1.16
CA ASP A 313 -1.58 -1.69 -1.64
C ASP A 313 -1.50 -1.82 -3.18
N SER A 314 -2.31 -2.74 -3.75
CA SER A 314 -2.40 -2.92 -5.21
C SER A 314 -3.14 -1.79 -5.92
N LEU A 315 -4.03 -1.08 -5.21
CA LEU A 315 -4.78 0.04 -5.79
C LEU A 315 -3.96 1.35 -5.74
N LEU A 316 -3.00 1.46 -4.84
CA LEU A 316 -2.15 2.64 -4.69
C LEU A 316 -1.25 2.84 -5.91
N ILE A 317 -0.83 1.73 -6.52
CA ILE A 317 0.06 1.73 -7.67
C ILE A 317 -0.71 1.59 -8.98
#